data_3a0dd5509ff4d8f7ef8629fac3a1ffd0
#
_entry.id   3a0dd5509ff4d8f7ef8629fac3a1ffd0
#
_cell.length_a   1.000
_cell.length_b   1.000
_cell.length_c   1.000
_cell.angle_alpha   90.00
_cell.angle_beta   90.00
_cell.angle_gamma   90.00
#
_symmetry.space_group_name_H-M   'P 1'
#
loop_
_entity.id
_entity.type
_entity.pdbx_description
1 polymer ?
#
loop_
_entity_poly.entity_id
_entity_poly.type
_entity_poly.pdbx_seq_one_letter_code
_entity_poly.pdbx_strand_id
1 'polypeptide(L)'
;MELQINGNKIFAPLKNKELVLTPEERVRQEYICRLVNVYDYSLDQMAQEVQVSNSHRGLGKARADIVIWKSSSDKKDDASAIIVIECKAEHITIQEEDYYQGYNYASWAGADFFVTTNLKETRIFKVVKGKIPKRLEEIVDIPKAEDLTNAKKIRELLSQTKAFTRDEFSRLLFKCHNIIRNNDKLSPEAAFDEISKVLFIKIRYERDNTGTQ
;
A
#
# COMPACT_ATOMS: atom_id res chain seq x y z
N MET A 1 2.14 20.72 -8.37
CA MET A 1 3.07 20.16 -9.40
C MET A 1 2.23 19.45 -10.45
N GLU A 2 2.61 19.55 -11.73
CA GLU A 2 1.88 18.91 -12.82
C GLU A 2 2.78 17.92 -13.57
N LEU A 3 2.14 16.93 -14.18
CA LEU A 3 2.83 15.94 -15.01
C LEU A 3 3.31 16.59 -16.31
N GLN A 4 4.57 16.39 -16.65
CA GLN A 4 5.18 16.96 -17.87
C GLN A 4 5.52 15.83 -18.84
N ILE A 5 4.80 15.76 -19.95
CA ILE A 5 4.98 14.76 -21.01
C ILE A 5 5.33 15.48 -22.31
N ASN A 6 6.36 14.98 -22.99
CA ASN A 6 6.81 15.47 -24.28
C ASN A 6 7.03 14.27 -25.22
N GLY A 7 6.07 14.03 -26.12
CA GLY A 7 6.08 12.87 -27.00
C GLY A 7 6.10 11.54 -26.22
N ASN A 8 7.16 10.77 -26.40
CA ASN A 8 7.35 9.49 -25.69
C ASN A 8 8.21 9.59 -24.43
N LYS A 9 8.38 10.81 -23.89
CA LYS A 9 9.15 11.09 -22.69
C LYS A 9 8.31 11.72 -21.61
N ILE A 10 8.68 11.49 -20.35
CA ILE A 10 8.09 12.06 -19.16
C ILE A 10 9.20 12.63 -18.27
N PHE A 11 8.99 13.82 -17.74
CA PHE A 11 9.93 14.41 -16.81
C PHE A 11 9.81 13.79 -15.43
N ALA A 12 10.92 13.32 -14.88
CA ALA A 12 11.03 12.73 -13.55
C ALA A 12 11.70 13.73 -12.59
N PRO A 13 10.92 14.47 -11.78
CA PRO A 13 11.43 15.53 -10.92
C PRO A 13 12.41 15.02 -9.86
N LEU A 14 12.24 13.81 -9.34
CA LEU A 14 13.14 13.21 -8.36
C LEU A 14 14.53 12.86 -8.95
N LYS A 15 14.63 12.71 -10.25
CA LYS A 15 15.89 12.46 -10.99
C LYS A 15 16.37 13.66 -11.77
N ASN A 16 15.57 14.71 -11.84
CA ASN A 16 15.81 15.92 -12.64
C ASN A 16 16.18 15.59 -14.10
N LYS A 17 15.44 14.68 -14.74
CA LYS A 17 15.65 14.28 -16.13
C LYS A 17 14.40 13.73 -16.80
N GLU A 18 14.41 13.68 -18.13
CA GLU A 18 13.41 12.97 -18.92
C GLU A 18 13.69 11.45 -18.91
N LEU A 19 12.63 10.66 -18.75
CA LEU A 19 12.63 9.21 -18.85
C LEU A 19 11.73 8.79 -20.02
N VAL A 20 11.85 7.55 -20.47
CA VAL A 20 10.93 6.96 -21.44
C VAL A 20 9.55 6.83 -20.81
N LEU A 21 8.52 7.29 -21.48
CA LEU A 21 7.14 7.20 -21.04
C LEU A 21 6.64 5.75 -21.20
N THR A 22 6.88 4.93 -20.19
CA THR A 22 6.25 3.63 -20.05
C THR A 22 4.94 3.76 -19.26
N PRO A 23 4.00 2.82 -19.37
CA PRO A 23 2.77 2.84 -18.57
C PRO A 23 3.03 2.89 -17.07
N GLU A 24 4.03 2.17 -16.56
CA GLU A 24 4.41 2.17 -15.15
C GLU A 24 5.07 3.49 -14.73
N GLU A 25 5.98 4.04 -15.59
CA GLU A 25 6.61 5.32 -15.30
C GLU A 25 5.59 6.46 -15.25
N ARG A 26 4.56 6.41 -16.09
CA ARG A 26 3.44 7.35 -16.01
C ARG A 26 2.76 7.30 -14.65
N VAL A 27 2.40 6.10 -14.18
CA VAL A 27 1.79 5.91 -12.85
C VAL A 27 2.69 6.46 -11.76
N ARG A 28 3.99 6.16 -11.82
CA ARG A 28 4.98 6.62 -10.84
C ARG A 28 5.03 8.14 -10.77
N GLN A 29 5.16 8.82 -11.91
CA GLN A 29 5.26 10.28 -11.95
C GLN A 29 3.95 10.96 -11.55
N GLU A 30 2.81 10.41 -11.94
CA GLU A 30 1.49 10.92 -11.53
C GLU A 30 1.28 10.76 -10.01
N TYR A 31 1.73 9.63 -9.44
CA TYR A 31 1.65 9.44 -8.01
C TYR A 31 2.59 10.38 -7.23
N ILE A 32 3.79 10.69 -7.77
CA ILE A 32 4.67 11.73 -7.21
C ILE A 32 3.98 13.10 -7.21
N CYS A 33 3.29 13.48 -8.29
CA CYS A 33 2.48 14.69 -8.32
C CYS A 33 1.41 14.69 -7.22
N ARG A 34 0.73 13.57 -6.99
CA ARG A 34 -0.25 13.41 -5.91
C ARG A 34 0.38 13.56 -4.53
N LEU A 35 1.56 12.97 -4.30
CA LEU A 35 2.29 13.10 -3.04
C LEU A 35 2.62 14.55 -2.71
N VAL A 36 3.01 15.32 -3.71
CA VAL A 36 3.30 16.76 -3.54
C VAL A 36 2.01 17.56 -3.32
N ASN A 37 0.98 17.35 -4.16
CA ASN A 37 -0.18 18.24 -4.20
C ASN A 37 -1.24 17.94 -3.10
N VAL A 38 -1.35 16.70 -2.66
CA VAL A 38 -2.38 16.25 -1.71
C VAL A 38 -1.82 16.00 -0.32
N TYR A 39 -0.59 15.46 -0.27
CA TYR A 39 0.04 15.07 1.00
C TYR A 39 1.13 16.05 1.43
N ASP A 40 1.42 17.09 0.63
CA ASP A 40 2.36 18.17 0.90
C ASP A 40 3.83 17.72 1.08
N TYR A 41 4.20 16.56 0.52
CA TYR A 41 5.58 16.07 0.58
C TYR A 41 6.50 16.91 -0.31
N SER A 42 7.68 17.26 0.22
CA SER A 42 8.73 17.91 -0.58
C SER A 42 9.51 16.89 -1.40
N LEU A 43 9.99 17.28 -2.58
CA LEU A 43 10.80 16.41 -3.44
C LEU A 43 12.11 15.97 -2.77
N ASP A 44 12.68 16.80 -1.91
CA ASP A 44 13.96 16.50 -1.23
C ASP A 44 13.84 15.37 -0.22
N GLN A 45 12.65 15.10 0.33
CA GLN A 45 12.42 13.98 1.24
C GLN A 45 11.98 12.69 0.55
N MET A 46 11.94 12.69 -0.79
CA MET A 46 11.57 11.54 -1.60
C MET A 46 12.73 11.08 -2.49
N ALA A 47 12.73 9.82 -2.89
CA ALA A 47 13.57 9.29 -3.96
C ALA A 47 12.80 8.22 -4.73
N GLN A 48 13.16 8.02 -6.02
CA GLN A 48 12.61 6.94 -6.83
C GLN A 48 13.67 5.91 -7.21
N GLU A 49 13.23 4.67 -7.45
CA GLU A 49 14.07 3.51 -7.80
C GLU A 49 15.22 3.31 -6.80
N VAL A 50 14.87 3.37 -5.52
CA VAL A 50 15.81 3.18 -4.41
C VAL A 50 16.14 1.71 -4.27
N GLN A 51 17.43 1.39 -4.30
CA GLN A 51 17.89 0.01 -4.07
C GLN A 51 17.63 -0.39 -2.64
N VAL A 52 16.82 -1.43 -2.45
CA VAL A 52 16.57 -2.04 -1.14
C VAL A 52 17.47 -3.25 -1.02
N SER A 53 18.59 -3.11 -0.32
CA SER A 53 19.53 -4.22 -0.15
C SER A 53 19.16 -5.09 1.04
N ASN A 54 18.94 -6.37 0.80
CA ASN A 54 19.10 -7.36 1.84
C ASN A 54 20.57 -7.81 1.81
N SER A 55 21.42 -7.23 2.65
CA SER A 55 22.88 -7.39 2.65
C SER A 55 23.38 -8.83 2.89
N HIS A 56 22.49 -9.76 3.25
CA HIS A 56 22.86 -11.12 3.62
C HIS A 56 22.62 -12.20 2.56
N ARG A 57 22.00 -11.92 1.41
CA ARG A 57 21.67 -12.97 0.44
C ARG A 57 22.01 -12.70 -1.02
N GLY A 58 22.70 -11.63 -1.37
CA GLY A 58 23.30 -11.46 -2.71
C GLY A 58 22.35 -11.60 -3.91
N LEU A 59 21.05 -11.66 -3.71
CA LEU A 59 20.05 -11.91 -4.73
C LEU A 59 19.32 -10.62 -5.08
N GLY A 60 19.72 -10.07 -6.21
CA GLY A 60 18.91 -9.15 -6.97
C GLY A 60 19.00 -7.69 -6.51
N LYS A 61 19.04 -6.82 -7.46
CA LYS A 61 18.91 -5.35 -7.31
C LYS A 61 17.44 -5.01 -7.15
N ALA A 62 16.80 -5.50 -6.08
CA ALA A 62 15.42 -5.10 -5.77
C ALA A 62 15.38 -3.60 -5.52
N ARG A 63 14.45 -2.90 -6.16
CA ARG A 63 14.28 -1.46 -6.04
C ARG A 63 12.85 -1.15 -5.68
N ALA A 64 12.68 -0.29 -4.68
CA ALA A 64 11.40 0.33 -4.38
C ALA A 64 11.16 1.48 -5.35
N ASP A 65 9.94 1.60 -5.88
CA ASP A 65 9.61 2.62 -6.88
C ASP A 65 9.71 4.03 -6.33
N ILE A 66 9.11 4.27 -5.14
CA ILE A 66 9.21 5.55 -4.43
C ILE A 66 9.44 5.27 -2.95
N VAL A 67 10.36 6.00 -2.36
CA VAL A 67 10.64 5.97 -0.92
C VAL A 67 10.53 7.38 -0.36
N ILE A 68 9.89 7.50 0.80
CA ILE A 68 9.70 8.78 1.49
C ILE A 68 10.30 8.69 2.88
N TRP A 69 11.08 9.69 3.27
CA TRP A 69 11.63 9.89 4.61
C TRP A 69 10.85 10.96 5.37
N LYS A 70 11.00 11.01 6.68
CA LYS A 70 10.35 12.05 7.52
C LYS A 70 10.82 13.44 7.16
N SER A 71 12.09 13.57 6.76
CA SER A 71 12.71 14.83 6.35
C SER A 71 13.79 14.63 5.31
N SER A 72 14.25 15.72 4.70
CA SER A 72 15.41 15.70 3.79
C SER A 72 16.72 15.38 4.52
N SER A 73 16.86 15.68 5.81
CA SER A 73 18.00 15.26 6.62
C SER A 73 17.99 13.75 6.85
N ASP A 74 16.87 13.16 7.24
CA ASP A 74 16.75 11.72 7.43
C ASP A 74 17.13 10.94 6.14
N LYS A 75 16.74 11.48 4.98
CA LYS A 75 17.14 10.91 3.70
C LYS A 75 18.66 10.96 3.48
N LYS A 76 19.32 12.07 3.84
CA LYS A 76 20.78 12.24 3.69
C LYS A 76 21.56 11.35 4.66
N ASP A 77 21.02 11.18 5.87
CA ASP A 77 21.63 10.40 6.95
C ASP A 77 21.31 8.88 6.81
N ASP A 78 20.67 8.46 5.71
CA ASP A 78 20.25 7.07 5.44
C ASP A 78 19.41 6.48 6.59
N ALA A 79 18.58 7.33 7.21
CA ALA A 79 17.67 6.90 8.26
C ALA A 79 16.56 5.99 7.69
N SER A 80 15.81 5.33 8.58
CA SER A 80 14.67 4.50 8.17
C SER A 80 13.65 5.33 7.39
N ALA A 81 13.19 4.78 6.28
CA ALA A 81 12.08 5.35 5.52
C ALA A 81 10.80 5.38 6.36
N ILE A 82 9.84 6.23 6.02
CA ILE A 82 8.52 6.23 6.62
C ILE A 82 7.50 5.53 5.74
N ILE A 83 7.61 5.70 4.42
CA ILE A 83 6.68 5.11 3.44
C ILE A 83 7.49 4.52 2.29
N VAL A 84 7.10 3.32 1.85
CA VAL A 84 7.55 2.72 0.59
C VAL A 84 6.34 2.51 -0.32
N ILE A 85 6.50 2.83 -1.60
CA ILE A 85 5.43 2.77 -2.59
C ILE A 85 5.91 1.94 -3.78
N GLU A 86 5.07 1.01 -4.22
CA GLU A 86 5.19 0.23 -5.44
C GLU A 86 4.14 0.65 -6.46
N CYS A 87 4.57 0.93 -7.67
CA CYS A 87 3.71 1.33 -8.77
C CYS A 87 3.60 0.21 -9.79
N LYS A 88 2.40 0.00 -10.30
CA LYS A 88 2.13 -0.91 -11.42
C LYS A 88 1.49 -0.13 -12.56
N ALA A 89 1.69 -0.57 -13.78
CA ALA A 89 1.01 0.05 -14.92
C ALA A 89 -0.52 0.02 -14.73
N GLU A 90 -1.22 1.05 -15.18
CA GLU A 90 -2.66 1.26 -14.96
C GLU A 90 -3.54 0.09 -15.43
N HIS A 91 -3.10 -0.65 -16.46
CA HIS A 91 -3.82 -1.80 -17.01
C HIS A 91 -3.51 -3.12 -16.29
N ILE A 92 -2.55 -3.14 -15.37
CA ILE A 92 -2.17 -4.33 -14.60
C ILE A 92 -3.05 -4.43 -13.37
N THR A 93 -3.70 -5.57 -13.18
CA THR A 93 -4.37 -5.90 -11.94
C THR A 93 -3.33 -6.27 -10.90
N ILE A 94 -3.32 -5.58 -9.77
CA ILE A 94 -2.38 -5.85 -8.68
C ILE A 94 -2.81 -7.15 -7.99
N GLN A 95 -1.89 -8.11 -7.88
CA GLN A 95 -2.13 -9.40 -7.25
C GLN A 95 -1.66 -9.41 -5.79
N GLU A 96 -2.09 -10.39 -5.03
CA GLU A 96 -1.72 -10.52 -3.62
C GLU A 96 -0.20 -10.75 -3.44
N GLU A 97 0.43 -11.43 -4.38
CA GLU A 97 1.88 -11.66 -4.40
C GLU A 97 2.66 -10.34 -4.53
N ASP A 98 2.14 -9.37 -5.31
CA ASP A 98 2.73 -8.04 -5.45
C ASP A 98 2.72 -7.29 -4.11
N TYR A 99 1.66 -7.45 -3.29
CA TYR A 99 1.57 -6.85 -1.97
C TYR A 99 2.67 -7.36 -1.04
N TYR A 100 2.91 -8.67 -1.02
CA TYR A 100 3.96 -9.25 -0.16
C TYR A 100 5.36 -8.86 -0.59
N GLN A 101 5.61 -8.73 -1.89
CA GLN A 101 6.91 -8.28 -2.39
C GLN A 101 7.22 -6.85 -1.94
N GLY A 102 6.31 -5.92 -2.19
CA GLY A 102 6.48 -4.52 -1.80
C GLY A 102 6.49 -4.34 -0.28
N TYR A 103 5.68 -5.12 0.45
CA TYR A 103 5.71 -5.14 1.91
C TYR A 103 7.10 -5.55 2.45
N ASN A 104 7.75 -6.55 1.83
CA ASN A 104 9.10 -6.94 2.22
C ASN A 104 10.09 -5.80 2.01
N TYR A 105 9.98 -5.06 0.89
CA TYR A 105 10.80 -3.88 0.65
C TYR A 105 10.59 -2.82 1.72
N ALA A 106 9.34 -2.53 2.07
CA ALA A 106 9.01 -1.60 3.13
C ALA A 106 9.55 -2.03 4.50
N SER A 107 9.44 -3.31 4.82
CA SER A 107 9.99 -3.88 6.06
C SER A 107 11.51 -3.76 6.14
N TRP A 108 12.22 -3.99 5.02
CA TRP A 108 13.68 -3.85 4.96
C TRP A 108 14.13 -2.39 5.05
N ALA A 109 13.39 -1.47 4.42
CA ALA A 109 13.62 -0.04 4.53
C ALA A 109 13.28 0.54 5.92
N GLY A 110 12.73 -0.28 6.82
CA GLY A 110 12.28 0.14 8.14
C GLY A 110 11.07 1.09 8.11
N ALA A 111 10.28 1.06 7.03
CA ALA A 111 9.10 1.90 6.87
C ALA A 111 7.97 1.51 7.82
N ASP A 112 7.09 2.47 8.12
CA ASP A 112 5.86 2.25 8.89
C ASP A 112 4.66 1.99 7.97
N PHE A 113 4.74 2.46 6.71
CA PHE A 113 3.68 2.36 5.70
C PHE A 113 4.18 1.74 4.41
N PHE A 114 3.36 0.89 3.82
CA PHE A 114 3.55 0.38 2.47
C PHE A 114 2.33 0.74 1.62
N VAL A 115 2.57 1.26 0.42
CA VAL A 115 1.53 1.60 -0.57
C VAL A 115 1.79 0.83 -1.84
N THR A 116 0.74 0.28 -2.44
CA THR A 116 0.77 -0.21 -3.82
C THR A 116 -0.34 0.46 -4.62
N THR A 117 -0.02 0.87 -5.85
CA THR A 117 -0.97 1.61 -6.69
C THR A 117 -0.75 1.37 -8.19
N ASN A 118 -1.86 1.36 -8.93
CA ASN A 118 -1.89 1.51 -10.40
C ASN A 118 -2.76 2.73 -10.81
N LEU A 119 -3.01 3.67 -9.89
CA LEU A 119 -3.90 4.83 -9.94
C LEU A 119 -5.40 4.50 -9.90
N LYS A 120 -5.85 3.39 -10.47
CA LYS A 120 -7.24 2.91 -10.37
C LYS A 120 -7.53 2.29 -9.02
N GLU A 121 -6.54 1.57 -8.51
CA GLU A 121 -6.56 0.96 -7.19
C GLU A 121 -5.34 1.43 -6.41
N THR A 122 -5.55 1.85 -5.18
CA THR A 122 -4.49 2.18 -4.23
C THR A 122 -4.79 1.46 -2.93
N ARG A 123 -3.82 0.69 -2.45
CA ARG A 123 -3.91 0.01 -1.17
C ARG A 123 -2.76 0.42 -0.26
N ILE A 124 -3.07 0.60 0.99
CA ILE A 124 -2.16 1.11 2.00
C ILE A 124 -2.12 0.13 3.16
N PHE A 125 -0.94 -0.30 3.54
CA PHE A 125 -0.74 -1.30 4.57
C PHE A 125 0.16 -0.78 5.68
N LYS A 126 -0.16 -1.18 6.90
CA LYS A 126 0.71 -1.03 8.05
C LYS A 126 1.85 -2.04 7.96
N VAL A 127 3.08 -1.59 8.20
CA VAL A 127 4.27 -2.45 8.22
C VAL A 127 4.67 -2.77 9.65
N VAL A 128 4.82 -4.07 9.94
CA VAL A 128 5.38 -4.54 11.21
C VAL A 128 6.84 -4.93 10.98
N LYS A 129 7.74 -4.11 11.50
CA LYS A 129 9.19 -4.23 11.27
C LYS A 129 9.73 -5.59 11.69
N GLY A 130 10.55 -6.19 10.83
CA GLY A 130 11.22 -7.45 11.10
C GLY A 130 10.31 -8.69 11.08
N LYS A 131 9.04 -8.56 10.66
CA LYS A 131 8.10 -9.69 10.57
C LYS A 131 7.44 -9.74 9.21
N ILE A 132 7.24 -10.95 8.69
CA ILE A 132 6.36 -11.20 7.56
C ILE A 132 5.00 -11.61 8.14
N PRO A 133 3.96 -10.80 8.01
CA PRO A 133 2.66 -11.12 8.58
C PRO A 133 2.00 -12.26 7.80
N LYS A 134 1.17 -13.05 8.48
CA LYS A 134 0.31 -14.04 7.81
C LYS A 134 -0.77 -13.36 6.96
N ARG A 135 -1.16 -12.14 7.34
CA ARG A 135 -2.14 -11.31 6.66
C ARG A 135 -1.69 -9.85 6.72
N LEU A 136 -1.78 -9.16 5.60
CA LEU A 136 -1.50 -7.72 5.54
C LEU A 136 -2.65 -6.93 6.19
N GLU A 137 -2.30 -5.98 7.04
CA GLU A 137 -3.26 -5.06 7.66
C GLU A 137 -3.40 -3.82 6.78
N GLU A 138 -4.51 -3.73 6.07
CA GLU A 138 -4.84 -2.56 5.26
C GLU A 138 -5.40 -1.45 6.14
N ILE A 139 -4.90 -0.23 5.93
CA ILE A 139 -5.27 0.97 6.67
C ILE A 139 -5.86 2.04 5.73
N VAL A 140 -6.40 3.11 6.31
CA VAL A 140 -7.21 4.08 5.55
C VAL A 140 -6.36 4.97 4.67
N ASP A 141 -5.25 5.51 5.19
CA ASP A 141 -4.44 6.50 4.47
C ASP A 141 -2.99 6.56 5.00
N ILE A 142 -2.14 7.30 4.30
CA ILE A 142 -0.80 7.68 4.74
C ILE A 142 -0.83 9.06 5.43
N PRO A 143 0.14 9.37 6.31
CA PRO A 143 0.21 10.69 6.94
C PRO A 143 0.50 11.79 5.91
N LYS A 144 0.06 13.01 6.18
CA LYS A 144 0.57 14.20 5.49
C LYS A 144 1.97 14.57 5.98
N ALA A 145 2.68 15.38 5.20
CA ALA A 145 4.04 15.82 5.55
C ALA A 145 4.09 16.54 6.92
N GLU A 146 3.11 17.37 7.24
CA GLU A 146 2.98 18.07 8.53
C GLU A 146 2.81 17.13 9.73
N ASP A 147 2.24 15.94 9.51
CA ASP A 147 1.94 14.96 10.55
C ASP A 147 3.11 14.02 10.87
N LEU A 148 4.17 14.01 10.04
CA LEU A 148 5.29 13.07 10.18
C LEU A 148 6.05 13.17 11.50
N THR A 149 6.07 14.35 12.12
CA THR A 149 6.70 14.60 13.43
C THR A 149 5.77 14.27 14.60
N ASN A 150 4.47 14.07 14.34
CA ASN A 150 3.48 13.79 15.36
C ASN A 150 3.28 12.29 15.58
N ALA A 151 4.02 11.72 16.52
CA ALA A 151 3.96 10.30 16.84
C ALA A 151 2.55 9.81 17.26
N LYS A 152 1.69 10.70 17.78
CA LYS A 152 0.32 10.36 18.15
C LYS A 152 -0.52 10.16 16.88
N LYS A 153 -0.47 11.10 15.93
CA LYS A 153 -1.17 11.00 14.65
C LYS A 153 -0.72 9.80 13.84
N ILE A 154 0.58 9.50 13.78
CA ILE A 154 1.11 8.31 13.12
C ILE A 154 0.50 7.04 13.74
N ARG A 155 0.46 6.93 15.07
CA ARG A 155 -0.15 5.76 15.75
C ARG A 155 -1.65 5.66 15.49
N GLU A 156 -2.37 6.77 15.47
CA GLU A 156 -3.80 6.81 15.15
C GLU A 156 -4.05 6.28 13.73
N LEU A 157 -3.31 6.74 12.73
CA LEU A 157 -3.42 6.24 11.35
C LEU A 157 -3.12 4.74 11.26
N LEU A 158 -2.05 4.28 11.91
CA LEU A 158 -1.67 2.86 11.92
C LEU A 158 -2.69 1.97 12.65
N SER A 159 -3.56 2.53 13.47
CA SER A 159 -4.64 1.81 14.17
C SER A 159 -5.97 1.81 13.40
N GLN A 160 -6.13 2.69 12.41
CA GLN A 160 -7.34 2.81 11.60
C GLN A 160 -7.36 1.74 10.51
N THR A 161 -7.96 0.60 10.81
CA THR A 161 -8.21 -0.43 9.80
C THR A 161 -9.19 0.10 8.74
N LYS A 162 -8.90 -0.12 7.48
CA LYS A 162 -9.77 0.26 6.37
C LYS A 162 -11.10 -0.49 6.47
N ALA A 163 -12.18 0.26 6.62
CA ALA A 163 -13.51 -0.30 6.46
C ALA A 163 -13.76 -0.57 4.96
N PHE A 164 -14.25 -1.75 4.65
CA PHE A 164 -14.64 -2.09 3.28
C PHE A 164 -15.75 -1.14 2.81
N THR A 165 -15.63 -0.61 1.59
CA THR A 165 -16.76 0.01 0.93
C THR A 165 -17.86 -1.02 0.68
N ARG A 166 -19.10 -0.57 0.50
CA ARG A 166 -20.23 -1.47 0.19
C ARG A 166 -19.93 -2.37 -1.01
N ASP A 167 -19.29 -1.83 -2.04
CA ASP A 167 -18.98 -2.56 -3.26
C ASP A 167 -17.84 -3.58 -3.06
N GLU A 168 -16.82 -3.24 -2.28
CA GLU A 168 -15.75 -4.17 -1.90
C GLU A 168 -16.31 -5.31 -1.04
N PHE A 169 -17.17 -4.98 -0.09
CA PHE A 169 -17.84 -5.97 0.75
C PHE A 169 -18.73 -6.90 -0.08
N SER A 170 -19.52 -6.35 -1.02
CA SER A 170 -20.36 -7.14 -1.92
C SER A 170 -19.55 -8.08 -2.82
N ARG A 171 -18.43 -7.60 -3.37
CA ARG A 171 -17.52 -8.44 -4.17
C ARG A 171 -16.89 -9.55 -3.35
N LEU A 172 -16.49 -9.25 -2.10
CA LEU A 172 -15.93 -10.25 -1.20
C LEU A 172 -16.96 -11.32 -0.84
N LEU A 173 -18.19 -10.92 -0.51
CA LEU A 173 -19.29 -11.85 -0.24
C LEU A 173 -19.57 -12.75 -1.45
N PHE A 174 -19.61 -12.19 -2.66
CA PHE A 174 -19.81 -12.95 -3.88
C PHE A 174 -18.68 -13.96 -4.12
N LYS A 175 -17.42 -13.56 -3.88
CA LYS A 175 -16.27 -14.46 -3.96
C LYS A 175 -16.38 -15.61 -2.94
N CYS A 176 -16.71 -15.31 -1.69
CA CYS A 176 -16.92 -16.32 -0.65
C CYS A 176 -18.06 -17.28 -1.01
N HIS A 177 -19.17 -16.75 -1.50
CA HIS A 177 -20.31 -17.52 -1.96
C HIS A 177 -19.91 -18.52 -3.06
N ASN A 178 -19.16 -18.07 -4.06
CA ASN A 178 -18.72 -18.95 -5.16
C ASN A 178 -17.74 -20.03 -4.68
N ILE A 179 -16.83 -19.70 -3.76
CA ILE A 179 -15.89 -20.66 -3.17
C ILE A 179 -16.65 -21.76 -2.42
N ILE A 180 -17.55 -21.40 -1.51
CA ILE A 180 -18.32 -22.36 -0.70
C ILE A 180 -19.20 -23.20 -1.61
N ARG A 181 -19.93 -22.57 -2.54
CA ARG A 181 -20.78 -23.27 -3.48
C ARG A 181 -20.01 -24.31 -4.31
N ASN A 182 -18.82 -23.93 -4.82
CA ASN A 182 -18.06 -24.82 -5.71
C ASN A 182 -17.35 -25.94 -4.94
N ASN A 183 -16.85 -25.67 -3.74
CA ASN A 183 -16.15 -26.67 -2.92
C ASN A 183 -17.11 -27.68 -2.32
N ASP A 184 -18.23 -27.20 -1.75
CA ASP A 184 -19.15 -28.04 -1.00
C ASP A 184 -20.36 -28.49 -1.84
N LYS A 185 -20.41 -28.11 -3.14
CA LYS A 185 -21.51 -28.42 -4.08
C LYS A 185 -22.88 -28.02 -3.56
N LEU A 186 -22.95 -26.92 -2.83
CA LEU A 186 -24.17 -26.40 -2.24
C LEU A 186 -25.03 -25.64 -3.25
N SER A 187 -26.34 -25.57 -2.99
CA SER A 187 -27.21 -24.63 -3.69
C SER A 187 -26.81 -23.17 -3.38
N PRO A 188 -27.19 -22.17 -4.22
CA PRO A 188 -26.91 -20.78 -3.93
C PRO A 188 -27.44 -20.32 -2.57
N GLU A 189 -28.62 -20.76 -2.19
CA GLU A 189 -29.27 -20.42 -0.92
C GLU A 189 -28.52 -21.01 0.28
N ALA A 190 -28.12 -22.27 0.19
CA ALA A 190 -27.36 -22.96 1.22
C ALA A 190 -25.96 -22.34 1.40
N ALA A 191 -25.28 -21.96 0.34
CA ALA A 191 -23.99 -21.27 0.40
C ALA A 191 -24.13 -19.89 1.05
N PHE A 192 -25.20 -19.16 0.78
CA PHE A 192 -25.47 -17.86 1.42
C PHE A 192 -25.77 -18.02 2.92
N ASP A 193 -26.50 -19.06 3.31
CA ASP A 193 -26.78 -19.37 4.71
C ASP A 193 -25.51 -19.64 5.51
N GLU A 194 -24.56 -20.40 4.95
CA GLU A 194 -23.25 -20.64 5.58
C GLU A 194 -22.45 -19.37 5.77
N ILE A 195 -22.40 -18.48 4.76
CA ILE A 195 -21.74 -17.17 4.90
C ILE A 195 -22.38 -16.34 6.00
N SER A 196 -23.71 -16.32 6.05
CA SER A 196 -24.47 -15.57 7.05
C SER A 196 -24.13 -16.04 8.46
N LYS A 197 -24.05 -17.35 8.69
CA LYS A 197 -23.64 -17.93 9.98
C LYS A 197 -22.24 -17.46 10.39
N VAL A 198 -21.26 -17.51 9.48
CA VAL A 198 -19.89 -17.06 9.74
C VAL A 198 -19.84 -15.57 10.10
N LEU A 199 -20.58 -14.73 9.36
CA LEU A 199 -20.65 -13.29 9.63
C LEU A 199 -21.30 -13.00 10.98
N PHE A 200 -22.38 -13.67 11.34
CA PHE A 200 -23.04 -13.50 12.65
C PHE A 200 -22.11 -13.91 13.81
N ILE A 201 -21.39 -15.02 13.68
CA ILE A 201 -20.41 -15.45 14.67
C ILE A 201 -19.31 -14.37 14.82
N LYS A 202 -18.79 -13.87 13.72
CA LYS A 202 -17.74 -12.83 13.72
C LYS A 202 -18.21 -11.54 14.39
N ILE A 203 -19.40 -11.04 14.01
CA ILE A 203 -19.99 -9.81 14.57
C ILE A 203 -20.22 -9.96 16.08
N ARG A 204 -20.76 -11.11 16.50
CA ARG A 204 -20.98 -11.40 17.92
C ARG A 204 -19.67 -11.45 18.69
N TYR A 205 -18.67 -12.15 18.17
CA TYR A 205 -17.35 -12.24 18.79
C TYR A 205 -16.68 -10.85 18.94
N GLU A 206 -16.75 -10.02 17.92
CA GLU A 206 -16.18 -8.65 17.96
C GLU A 206 -16.91 -7.79 18.99
N ARG A 207 -18.26 -7.83 19.03
CA ARG A 207 -19.04 -7.08 19.99
C ARG A 207 -18.75 -7.48 21.42
N ASP A 208 -18.64 -8.79 21.69
CA ASP A 208 -18.42 -9.31 23.03
C ASP A 208 -16.99 -9.02 23.53
N ASN A 209 -16.00 -8.83 22.62
CA ASN A 209 -14.61 -8.47 22.95
C ASN A 209 -14.31 -6.97 22.90
N THR A 210 -15.12 -6.12 22.23
CA THR A 210 -14.96 -4.67 22.25
C THR A 210 -15.68 -3.98 23.41
N GLY A 211 -16.51 -4.69 24.15
CA GLY A 211 -17.21 -4.21 25.36
C GLY A 211 -16.42 -4.24 26.66
N THR A 212 -15.12 -4.58 26.61
CA THR A 212 -14.26 -4.71 27.81
C THR A 212 -13.03 -3.80 27.72
N GLN A 213 -13.25 -2.50 27.47
CA GLN A 213 -12.25 -1.45 27.73
C GLN A 213 -12.90 -0.23 28.34
#